data_61a32265843a573f389db6bd9a80f280
#
_entry.id   61a32265843a573f389db6bd9a80f280
#
_cell.length_a   1.000
_cell.length_b   1.000
_cell.length_c   1.000
_cell.angle_alpha   90.00
_cell.angle_beta   90.00
_cell.angle_gamma   90.00
#
_symmetry.space_group_name_H-M   'P 1'
#
loop_
_entity.id
_entity.type
_entity.pdbx_description
1 polymer ?
#
loop_
_entity_poly.entity_id
_entity_poly.type
_entity_poly.pdbx_seq_one_letter_code
_entity_poly.pdbx_strand_id
1 'polypeptide(L)'
;DPLWSRGLGDVYKRQNPDLAYYQKLFAQCSRMMLTIHKLPVPVIARVQGMATAAGCQLVAQCDLAVAADSASFATSGIHYGLFCATPSVPLVRNVPAKRAMEMLLTGDFMDAPTALAQGLVNRVVPADALDAEVEQLVQSILQKPRVAVAMGKALVYQQRELGIDAAYQLAGQTMATNMIDEAAQEGARAFAEKRQPAWK
;
A
#
# COMPACT_ATOMS: atom_id res chain seq x y z
N ASP A 1 12.56 12.05 -16.37
CA ASP A 1 13.73 11.16 -16.42
C ASP A 1 13.30 9.89 -17.14
N PRO A 2 13.88 9.57 -18.30
CA PRO A 2 13.48 8.37 -19.02
C PRO A 2 13.76 7.15 -18.16
N LEU A 3 12.87 6.17 -18.21
CA LEU A 3 12.92 4.93 -17.41
C LEU A 3 14.28 4.21 -17.48
N TRP A 4 15.03 4.41 -18.58
CA TRP A 4 16.37 3.84 -18.75
C TRP A 4 17.46 4.57 -17.95
N SER A 5 17.29 5.85 -17.61
CA SER A 5 18.29 6.59 -16.84
C SER A 5 18.37 6.12 -15.38
N ARG A 6 17.30 5.54 -14.87
CA ARG A 6 17.27 4.94 -13.51
C ARG A 6 18.07 3.64 -13.44
N GLY A 7 18.14 2.90 -14.56
CA GLY A 7 18.95 1.69 -14.68
C GLY A 7 20.46 1.95 -14.71
N LEU A 8 20.92 3.10 -15.20
CA LEU A 8 22.34 3.42 -15.28
C LEU A 8 23.00 3.52 -13.90
N GLY A 9 22.31 4.08 -12.90
CA GLY A 9 22.81 4.11 -11.54
C GLY A 9 23.00 2.71 -10.94
N ASP A 10 22.08 1.80 -11.21
CA ASP A 10 22.15 0.41 -10.74
C ASP A 10 23.23 -0.39 -11.47
N VAL A 11 23.40 -0.17 -12.78
CA VAL A 11 24.48 -0.78 -13.56
C VAL A 11 25.87 -0.34 -13.08
N TYR A 12 26.07 0.97 -12.88
CA TYR A 12 27.33 1.51 -12.37
C TYR A 12 27.67 0.94 -10.98
N LYS A 13 26.70 0.82 -10.10
CA LYS A 13 26.88 0.28 -8.75
C LYS A 13 27.18 -1.20 -8.74
N ARG A 14 26.62 -1.98 -9.66
CA ARG A 14 26.94 -3.40 -9.82
C ARG A 14 28.37 -3.63 -10.28
N GLN A 15 28.95 -2.66 -11.01
CA GLN A 15 30.36 -2.71 -11.42
C GLN A 15 31.34 -2.39 -10.28
N ASN A 16 30.89 -1.68 -9.26
CA ASN A 16 31.66 -1.30 -8.09
C ASN A 16 30.89 -1.72 -6.81
N PRO A 17 30.83 -3.02 -6.49
CA PRO A 17 30.06 -3.52 -5.38
C PRO A 17 30.60 -3.01 -4.04
N ASP A 18 29.73 -2.38 -3.24
CA ASP A 18 30.00 -1.91 -1.89
C ASP A 18 28.84 -2.31 -0.97
N LEU A 19 29.09 -3.27 -0.10
CA LEU A 19 28.09 -3.78 0.82
C LEU A 19 27.52 -2.69 1.75
N ALA A 20 28.37 -1.83 2.29
CA ALA A 20 27.94 -0.75 3.19
C ALA A 20 27.04 0.26 2.47
N TYR A 21 27.36 0.57 1.22
CA TYR A 21 26.50 1.41 0.37
C TYR A 21 25.12 0.76 0.17
N TYR A 22 25.05 -0.53 -0.20
CA TYR A 22 23.78 -1.21 -0.42
C TYR A 22 22.95 -1.34 0.85
N GLN A 23 23.58 -1.62 1.99
CA GLN A 23 22.90 -1.64 3.28
C GLN A 23 22.25 -0.28 3.59
N LYS A 24 22.97 0.82 3.39
CA LYS A 24 22.44 2.19 3.57
C LYS A 24 21.29 2.50 2.60
N LEU A 25 21.43 2.12 1.34
CA LEU A 25 20.40 2.31 0.31
C LEU A 25 19.09 1.59 0.68
N PHE A 26 19.17 0.30 1.00
CA PHE A 26 17.98 -0.48 1.35
C PHE A 26 17.39 -0.10 2.70
N ALA A 27 18.21 0.33 3.67
CA ALA A 27 17.71 0.92 4.90
C ALA A 27 16.94 2.22 4.66
N GLN A 28 17.39 3.06 3.73
CA GLN A 28 16.67 4.29 3.34
C GLN A 28 15.36 3.96 2.62
N CYS A 29 15.37 3.00 1.70
CA CYS A 29 14.16 2.52 1.03
C CYS A 29 13.15 1.98 2.07
N SER A 30 13.59 1.16 3.01
CA SER A 30 12.73 0.61 4.07
C SER A 30 12.12 1.70 4.95
N ARG A 31 12.90 2.74 5.32
CA ARG A 31 12.36 3.89 6.07
C ARG A 31 11.25 4.62 5.30
N MET A 32 11.44 4.83 3.99
CA MET A 32 10.41 5.45 3.15
C MET A 32 9.13 4.60 3.14
N MET A 33 9.25 3.29 2.93
CA MET A 33 8.09 2.38 2.92
C MET A 33 7.38 2.35 4.28
N LEU A 34 8.13 2.31 5.38
CA LEU A 34 7.56 2.36 6.73
C LEU A 34 6.89 3.70 7.04
N THR A 35 7.32 4.80 6.41
CA THR A 35 6.64 6.10 6.55
C THR A 35 5.20 6.02 6.03
N ILE A 36 4.96 5.33 4.92
CA ILE A 36 3.60 5.15 4.37
C ILE A 36 2.67 4.50 5.41
N HIS A 37 3.12 3.45 6.10
CA HIS A 37 2.35 2.82 7.17
C HIS A 37 2.04 3.75 8.35
N LYS A 38 3.00 4.63 8.68
CA LYS A 38 2.92 5.49 9.88
C LYS A 38 2.17 6.81 9.64
N LEU A 39 1.91 7.17 8.38
CA LEU A 39 1.12 8.37 8.09
C LEU A 39 -0.29 8.23 8.69
N PRO A 40 -0.83 9.27 9.34
CA PRO A 40 -2.18 9.23 9.91
C PRO A 40 -3.29 9.38 8.87
N VAL A 41 -2.92 9.38 7.59
CA VAL A 41 -3.84 9.47 6.45
C VAL A 41 -3.59 8.29 5.51
N PRO A 42 -4.61 7.76 4.84
CA PRO A 42 -4.44 6.75 3.80
C PRO A 42 -3.59 7.27 2.63
N VAL A 43 -2.75 6.40 2.09
CA VAL A 43 -1.96 6.63 0.88
C VAL A 43 -2.51 5.77 -0.24
N ILE A 44 -2.88 6.39 -1.35
CA ILE A 44 -3.48 5.72 -2.50
C ILE A 44 -2.48 5.71 -3.65
N ALA A 45 -2.12 4.53 -4.14
CA ALA A 45 -1.32 4.42 -5.36
C ALA A 45 -2.23 4.65 -6.57
N ARG A 46 -1.85 5.60 -7.43
CA ARG A 46 -2.44 5.84 -8.74
C ARG A 46 -1.50 5.27 -9.80
N VAL A 47 -1.88 4.19 -10.44
CA VAL A 47 -1.01 3.40 -11.31
C VAL A 47 -1.47 3.53 -12.77
N GLN A 48 -0.78 4.37 -13.55
CA GLN A 48 -1.13 4.59 -14.96
C GLN A 48 -0.44 3.64 -15.96
N GLY A 49 0.49 2.79 -15.50
CA GLY A 49 1.26 1.93 -16.39
C GLY A 49 2.08 0.90 -15.63
N MET A 50 3.25 0.57 -16.13
CA MET A 50 4.13 -0.45 -15.57
C MET A 50 4.66 -0.06 -14.17
N ALA A 51 4.46 -0.95 -13.19
CA ALA A 51 5.05 -0.88 -11.86
C ALA A 51 5.92 -2.12 -11.62
N THR A 52 7.25 -1.96 -11.67
CA THR A 52 8.19 -3.07 -11.52
C THR A 52 9.18 -2.83 -10.39
N ALA A 53 9.74 -3.89 -9.81
CA ALA A 53 10.71 -3.87 -8.72
C ALA A 53 10.28 -2.94 -7.57
N ALA A 54 11.01 -1.85 -7.29
CA ALA A 54 10.68 -0.86 -6.28
C ALA A 54 9.35 -0.13 -6.56
N GLY A 55 8.93 -0.01 -7.83
CA GLY A 55 7.62 0.53 -8.20
C GLY A 55 6.48 -0.41 -7.77
N CYS A 56 6.62 -1.71 -8.00
CA CYS A 56 5.67 -2.71 -7.51
C CYS A 56 5.66 -2.76 -5.97
N GLN A 57 6.82 -2.64 -5.34
CA GLN A 57 6.93 -2.51 -3.88
C GLN A 57 6.12 -1.33 -3.36
N LEU A 58 6.24 -0.16 -4.00
CA LEU A 58 5.53 1.06 -3.59
C LEU A 58 4.01 0.88 -3.70
N VAL A 59 3.53 0.30 -4.80
CA VAL A 59 2.10 -0.01 -4.96
C VAL A 59 1.60 -0.93 -3.86
N ALA A 60 2.31 -2.05 -3.62
CA ALA A 60 1.94 -3.00 -2.58
C ALA A 60 2.05 -2.43 -1.15
N GLN A 61 2.86 -1.37 -0.95
CA GLN A 61 3.06 -0.71 0.34
C GLN A 61 2.00 0.33 0.65
N CYS A 62 1.35 0.92 -0.38
CA CYS A 62 0.26 1.86 -0.19
C CYS A 62 -0.96 1.18 0.44
N ASP A 63 -1.78 1.95 1.14
CA ASP A 63 -2.99 1.43 1.80
C ASP A 63 -4.05 0.97 0.78
N LEU A 64 -4.12 1.68 -0.34
CA LEU A 64 -5.05 1.43 -1.43
C LEU A 64 -4.35 1.65 -2.77
N ALA A 65 -4.88 1.06 -3.83
CA ALA A 65 -4.38 1.25 -5.19
C ALA A 65 -5.49 1.23 -6.23
N VAL A 66 -5.42 2.16 -7.16
CA VAL A 66 -6.26 2.19 -8.37
C VAL A 66 -5.34 2.13 -9.59
N ALA A 67 -5.62 1.24 -10.52
CA ALA A 67 -4.80 1.03 -11.70
C ALA A 67 -5.56 1.29 -12.99
N ALA A 68 -4.85 1.78 -14.01
CA ALA A 68 -5.34 1.71 -15.37
C ALA A 68 -5.40 0.24 -15.85
N ASP A 69 -6.31 -0.08 -16.74
CA ASP A 69 -6.46 -1.41 -17.35
C ASP A 69 -5.21 -1.87 -18.11
N SER A 70 -4.42 -0.92 -18.63
CA SER A 70 -3.13 -1.13 -19.27
C SER A 70 -1.95 -1.29 -18.31
N ALA A 71 -2.16 -1.15 -16.99
CA ALA A 71 -1.10 -1.28 -16.02
C ALA A 71 -0.63 -2.74 -15.86
N SER A 72 0.64 -2.89 -15.49
CA SER A 72 1.24 -4.20 -15.24
C SER A 72 2.23 -4.16 -14.08
N PHE A 73 2.38 -5.29 -13.40
CA PHE A 73 3.12 -5.38 -12.15
C PHE A 73 4.11 -6.53 -12.18
N ALA A 74 5.35 -6.30 -11.75
CA ALA A 74 6.36 -7.35 -11.70
C ALA A 74 7.40 -7.13 -10.60
N THR A 75 8.05 -8.21 -10.18
CA THR A 75 9.27 -8.18 -9.36
C THR A 75 10.47 -8.65 -10.20
N SER A 76 10.73 -7.91 -11.27
CA SER A 76 11.60 -8.29 -12.39
C SER A 76 13.10 -8.35 -12.08
N GLY A 77 13.55 -8.03 -10.85
CA GLY A 77 14.96 -8.07 -10.45
C GLY A 77 15.62 -9.42 -10.68
N ILE A 78 14.86 -10.53 -10.59
CA ILE A 78 15.37 -11.89 -10.77
C ILE A 78 15.95 -12.12 -12.17
N HIS A 79 15.42 -11.48 -13.21
CA HIS A 79 15.97 -11.55 -14.57
C HIS A 79 17.40 -11.02 -14.66
N TYR A 80 17.83 -10.22 -13.69
CA TYR A 80 19.17 -9.64 -13.60
C TYR A 80 19.98 -10.22 -12.44
N GLY A 81 19.59 -11.40 -11.91
CA GLY A 81 20.28 -12.08 -10.83
C GLY A 81 20.07 -11.45 -9.44
N LEU A 82 19.05 -10.58 -9.29
CA LEU A 82 18.73 -9.93 -8.02
C LEU A 82 17.32 -10.31 -7.56
N PHE A 83 17.23 -11.12 -6.50
CA PHE A 83 15.94 -11.38 -5.87
C PHE A 83 15.36 -10.10 -5.28
N CYS A 84 14.10 -9.81 -5.57
CA CYS A 84 13.40 -8.61 -5.10
C CYS A 84 13.01 -8.73 -3.61
N ALA A 85 14.03 -8.77 -2.73
CA ALA A 85 13.86 -9.03 -1.29
C ALA A 85 13.02 -7.94 -0.59
N THR A 86 13.34 -6.65 -0.78
CA THR A 86 12.54 -5.56 -0.19
C THR A 86 11.13 -5.45 -0.79
N PRO A 87 10.91 -5.62 -2.11
CA PRO A 87 9.58 -5.71 -2.69
C PRO A 87 8.74 -6.89 -2.16
N SER A 88 9.38 -8.01 -1.81
CA SER A 88 8.65 -9.17 -1.29
C SER A 88 7.90 -8.87 0.01
N VAL A 89 8.40 -7.93 0.84
CA VAL A 89 7.83 -7.61 2.15
C VAL A 89 6.36 -7.17 2.05
N PRO A 90 6.00 -6.11 1.32
CA PRO A 90 4.59 -5.74 1.15
C PRO A 90 3.84 -6.69 0.20
N LEU A 91 4.52 -7.29 -0.79
CA LEU A 91 3.86 -8.14 -1.77
C LEU A 91 3.19 -9.36 -1.10
N VAL A 92 3.92 -10.12 -0.30
CA VAL A 92 3.39 -11.32 0.39
C VAL A 92 2.35 -11.01 1.47
N ARG A 93 2.20 -9.74 1.84
CA ARG A 93 1.19 -9.27 2.79
C ARG A 93 -0.14 -8.88 2.12
N ASN A 94 -0.15 -8.75 0.80
CA ASN A 94 -1.32 -8.31 0.03
C ASN A 94 -1.78 -9.35 -1.00
N VAL A 95 -0.84 -10.10 -1.59
CA VAL A 95 -1.11 -11.10 -2.64
C VAL A 95 -1.03 -12.50 -2.03
N PRO A 96 -1.89 -13.46 -2.44
CA PRO A 96 -1.81 -14.84 -1.98
C PRO A 96 -0.42 -15.45 -2.16
N ALA A 97 0.04 -16.23 -1.18
CA ALA A 97 1.42 -16.69 -1.07
C ALA A 97 1.97 -17.38 -2.34
N LYS A 98 1.18 -18.23 -2.99
CA LYS A 98 1.59 -18.92 -4.23
C LYS A 98 1.80 -17.93 -5.37
N ARG A 99 0.90 -16.96 -5.54
CA ARG A 99 1.02 -15.93 -6.58
C ARG A 99 2.19 -14.99 -6.34
N ALA A 100 2.38 -14.58 -5.08
CA ALA A 100 3.53 -13.76 -4.71
C ALA A 100 4.86 -14.50 -4.98
N MET A 101 4.95 -15.78 -4.64
CA MET A 101 6.13 -16.61 -4.93
C MET A 101 6.38 -16.75 -6.44
N GLU A 102 5.35 -16.98 -7.23
CA GLU A 102 5.45 -17.02 -8.68
C GLU A 102 6.06 -15.73 -9.24
N MET A 103 5.50 -14.56 -8.89
CA MET A 103 6.05 -13.27 -9.29
C MET A 103 7.51 -13.06 -8.87
N LEU A 104 7.87 -13.47 -7.65
CA LEU A 104 9.21 -13.28 -7.09
C LEU A 104 10.26 -14.20 -7.74
N LEU A 105 9.87 -15.41 -8.13
CA LEU A 105 10.79 -16.41 -8.67
C LEU A 105 10.90 -16.35 -10.19
N THR A 106 9.83 -15.97 -10.89
CA THR A 106 9.83 -15.87 -12.36
C THR A 106 10.17 -14.45 -12.83
N GLY A 107 9.74 -13.43 -12.09
CA GLY A 107 9.84 -12.03 -12.51
C GLY A 107 8.81 -11.65 -13.58
N ASP A 108 7.88 -12.54 -13.90
CA ASP A 108 6.87 -12.32 -14.92
C ASP A 108 5.89 -11.22 -14.54
N PHE A 109 5.35 -10.58 -15.57
CA PHE A 109 4.36 -9.52 -15.39
C PHE A 109 2.98 -10.08 -15.09
N MET A 110 2.32 -9.45 -14.13
CA MET A 110 0.90 -9.62 -13.82
C MET A 110 0.14 -8.42 -14.40
N ASP A 111 -0.90 -8.66 -15.17
CA ASP A 111 -1.77 -7.61 -15.71
C ASP A 111 -2.70 -7.01 -14.64
N ALA A 112 -3.35 -5.89 -14.96
CA ALA A 112 -4.21 -5.18 -14.03
C ALA A 112 -5.45 -5.98 -13.60
N PRO A 113 -6.16 -6.71 -14.48
CA PRO A 113 -7.27 -7.56 -14.07
C PRO A 113 -6.85 -8.67 -13.08
N THR A 114 -5.71 -9.30 -13.32
CA THR A 114 -5.16 -10.30 -12.39
C THR A 114 -4.75 -9.66 -11.07
N ALA A 115 -4.13 -8.46 -11.11
CA ALA A 115 -3.75 -7.72 -9.90
C ALA A 115 -4.97 -7.39 -9.03
N LEU A 116 -6.10 -7.04 -9.65
CA LEU A 116 -7.38 -6.85 -8.95
C LEU A 116 -7.87 -8.17 -8.34
N ALA A 117 -7.90 -9.25 -9.11
CA ALA A 117 -8.36 -10.55 -8.64
C ALA A 117 -7.50 -11.11 -7.50
N GLN A 118 -6.20 -10.79 -7.47
CA GLN A 118 -5.25 -11.22 -6.45
C GLN A 118 -5.12 -10.24 -5.27
N GLY A 119 -5.81 -9.10 -5.28
CA GLY A 119 -5.82 -8.15 -4.17
C GLY A 119 -4.62 -7.20 -4.11
N LEU A 120 -3.81 -7.11 -5.17
CA LEU A 120 -2.72 -6.13 -5.24
C LEU A 120 -3.26 -4.71 -5.45
N VAL A 121 -4.37 -4.56 -6.18
CA VAL A 121 -5.05 -3.29 -6.40
C VAL A 121 -6.53 -3.41 -6.04
N ASN A 122 -7.16 -2.29 -5.68
CA ASN A 122 -8.57 -2.24 -5.28
C ASN A 122 -9.53 -2.05 -6.45
N ARG A 123 -9.08 -1.35 -7.51
CA ARG A 123 -9.89 -0.99 -8.66
C ARG A 123 -9.05 -0.96 -9.93
N VAL A 124 -9.68 -1.32 -11.04
CA VAL A 124 -9.10 -1.21 -12.39
C VAL A 124 -10.10 -0.51 -13.28
N VAL A 125 -9.65 0.52 -13.99
CA VAL A 125 -10.48 1.36 -14.86
C VAL A 125 -9.73 1.72 -16.13
N PRO A 126 -10.40 2.16 -17.21
CA PRO A 126 -9.74 2.74 -18.36
C PRO A 126 -8.80 3.88 -17.97
N ALA A 127 -7.71 4.05 -18.71
CA ALA A 127 -6.65 5.01 -18.36
C ALA A 127 -7.16 6.46 -18.25
N ASP A 128 -8.13 6.84 -19.04
CA ASP A 128 -8.77 8.16 -19.04
C ASP A 128 -9.73 8.38 -17.85
N ALA A 129 -10.21 7.30 -17.22
CA ALA A 129 -11.05 7.34 -16.03
C ALA A 129 -10.25 7.29 -14.71
N LEU A 130 -8.93 7.07 -14.75
CA LEU A 130 -8.10 6.79 -13.58
C LEU A 130 -8.17 7.91 -12.53
N ASP A 131 -8.08 9.16 -12.95
CA ASP A 131 -8.10 10.30 -12.01
C ASP A 131 -9.46 10.47 -11.34
N ALA A 132 -10.55 10.29 -12.09
CA ALA A 132 -11.90 10.37 -11.55
C ALA A 132 -12.17 9.25 -10.54
N GLU A 133 -11.68 8.05 -10.79
CA GLU A 133 -11.84 6.90 -9.89
C GLU A 133 -11.04 7.06 -8.59
N VAL A 134 -9.81 7.59 -8.68
CA VAL A 134 -9.01 7.94 -7.50
C VAL A 134 -9.71 9.01 -6.68
N GLU A 135 -10.19 10.08 -7.32
CA GLU A 135 -10.92 11.16 -6.64
C GLU A 135 -12.19 10.66 -5.95
N GLN A 136 -12.96 9.78 -6.59
CA GLN A 136 -14.14 9.16 -5.96
C GLN A 136 -13.77 8.40 -4.69
N LEU A 137 -12.66 7.65 -4.70
CA LEU A 137 -12.17 6.94 -3.54
C LEU A 137 -11.71 7.90 -2.44
N VAL A 138 -10.99 8.97 -2.79
CA VAL A 138 -10.56 10.04 -1.88
C VAL A 138 -11.77 10.68 -1.22
N GLN A 139 -12.76 11.09 -1.98
CA GLN A 139 -13.98 11.73 -1.44
C GLN A 139 -14.75 10.81 -0.52
N SER A 140 -14.83 9.51 -0.83
CA SER A 140 -15.42 8.51 0.05
C SER A 140 -14.75 8.45 1.43
N ILE A 141 -13.42 8.62 1.48
CA ILE A 141 -12.64 8.62 2.74
C ILE A 141 -12.78 9.96 3.46
N LEU A 142 -12.70 11.08 2.74
CA LEU A 142 -12.79 12.42 3.32
C LEU A 142 -14.14 12.70 4.01
N GLN A 143 -15.20 11.98 3.62
CA GLN A 143 -16.50 12.01 4.30
C GLN A 143 -16.51 11.29 5.66
N LYS A 144 -15.40 10.70 6.09
CA LYS A 144 -15.32 9.97 7.36
C LYS A 144 -14.52 10.78 8.39
N PRO A 145 -14.79 10.58 9.70
CA PRO A 145 -14.02 11.27 10.75
C PRO A 145 -12.53 10.95 10.63
N ARG A 146 -11.72 11.99 10.52
CA ARG A 146 -10.27 11.86 10.37
C ARG A 146 -9.63 11.04 11.49
N VAL A 147 -10.10 11.21 12.72
CA VAL A 147 -9.61 10.47 13.88
C VAL A 147 -9.86 8.97 13.74
N ALA A 148 -11.05 8.57 13.32
CA ALA A 148 -11.39 7.15 13.14
C ALA A 148 -10.57 6.50 12.02
N VAL A 149 -10.35 7.22 10.90
CA VAL A 149 -9.50 6.76 9.80
C VAL A 149 -8.06 6.57 10.26
N ALA A 150 -7.49 7.54 10.99
CA ALA A 150 -6.13 7.48 11.48
C ALA A 150 -5.91 6.35 12.50
N MET A 151 -6.81 6.22 13.47
CA MET A 151 -6.76 5.15 14.47
C MET A 151 -6.94 3.77 13.83
N GLY A 152 -7.90 3.65 12.92
CA GLY A 152 -8.17 2.40 12.20
C GLY A 152 -6.97 1.95 11.36
N LYS A 153 -6.36 2.86 10.60
CA LYS A 153 -5.14 2.56 9.84
C LYS A 153 -4.01 2.07 10.75
N ALA A 154 -3.71 2.80 11.81
CA ALA A 154 -2.66 2.43 12.76
C ALA A 154 -2.93 1.06 13.38
N LEU A 155 -4.17 0.80 13.82
CA LEU A 155 -4.57 -0.48 14.39
C LEU A 155 -4.36 -1.64 13.40
N VAL A 156 -4.81 -1.49 12.16
CA VAL A 156 -4.73 -2.56 11.14
C VAL A 156 -3.28 -3.01 10.95
N TYR A 157 -2.33 -2.07 10.85
CA TYR A 157 -0.92 -2.42 10.69
C TYR A 157 -0.30 -3.02 11.95
N GLN A 158 -0.63 -2.49 13.12
CA GLN A 158 -0.07 -2.98 14.38
C GLN A 158 -0.58 -4.39 14.72
N GLN A 159 -1.87 -4.64 14.60
CA GLN A 159 -2.46 -5.91 15.00
C GLN A 159 -2.06 -7.09 14.10
N ARG A 160 -1.69 -6.85 12.84
CA ARG A 160 -1.25 -7.90 11.90
C ARG A 160 0.04 -8.59 12.33
N GLU A 161 0.84 -7.96 13.18
CA GLU A 161 2.10 -8.50 13.69
C GLU A 161 1.96 -9.16 15.08
N LEU A 162 0.72 -9.23 15.61
CA LEU A 162 0.43 -9.76 16.95
C LEU A 162 -0.23 -11.13 16.89
N GLY A 163 -0.08 -11.91 17.95
CA GLY A 163 -0.93 -13.07 18.20
C GLY A 163 -2.38 -12.65 18.43
N ILE A 164 -3.32 -13.56 18.18
CA ILE A 164 -4.77 -13.23 18.14
C ILE A 164 -5.29 -12.58 19.42
N ASP A 165 -4.87 -13.05 20.59
CA ASP A 165 -5.32 -12.50 21.88
C ASP A 165 -4.83 -11.05 22.08
N ALA A 166 -3.56 -10.79 21.79
CA ALA A 166 -2.97 -9.45 21.87
C ALA A 166 -3.59 -8.51 20.82
N ALA A 167 -3.90 -9.02 19.62
CA ALA A 167 -4.59 -8.25 18.58
C ALA A 167 -5.99 -7.80 19.04
N TYR A 168 -6.78 -8.68 19.67
CA TYR A 168 -8.08 -8.33 20.23
C TYR A 168 -7.99 -7.36 21.40
N GLN A 169 -6.99 -7.51 22.28
CA GLN A 169 -6.75 -6.55 23.36
C GLN A 169 -6.47 -5.15 22.82
N LEU A 170 -5.56 -5.04 21.83
CA LEU A 170 -5.26 -3.77 21.19
C LEU A 170 -6.48 -3.19 20.47
N ALA A 171 -7.22 -4.02 19.75
CA ALA A 171 -8.43 -3.59 19.04
C ALA A 171 -9.52 -3.10 20.00
N GLY A 172 -9.74 -3.79 21.12
CA GLY A 172 -10.69 -3.39 22.16
C GLY A 172 -10.33 -2.05 22.79
N GLN A 173 -9.06 -1.84 23.13
CA GLN A 173 -8.59 -0.56 23.66
C GLN A 173 -8.75 0.58 22.64
N THR A 174 -8.39 0.33 21.37
CA THR A 174 -8.55 1.32 20.29
C THR A 174 -10.02 1.67 20.09
N MET A 175 -10.90 0.66 20.08
CA MET A 175 -12.35 0.89 19.93
C MET A 175 -12.93 1.68 21.10
N ALA A 176 -12.57 1.33 22.34
CA ALA A 176 -13.01 2.06 23.53
C ALA A 176 -12.54 3.53 23.50
N THR A 177 -11.30 3.78 23.10
CA THR A 177 -10.76 5.14 22.94
C THR A 177 -11.51 5.92 21.84
N ASN A 178 -11.80 5.28 20.71
CA ASN A 178 -12.56 5.92 19.65
C ASN A 178 -14.01 6.23 20.05
N MET A 179 -14.65 5.37 20.86
CA MET A 179 -16.02 5.58 21.32
C MET A 179 -16.22 6.83 22.18
N ILE A 180 -15.18 7.32 22.87
CA ILE A 180 -15.26 8.56 23.68
C ILE A 180 -14.87 9.81 22.87
N ASP A 181 -14.42 9.64 21.62
CA ASP A 181 -14.09 10.76 20.72
C ASP A 181 -15.37 11.53 20.30
N GLU A 182 -15.25 12.85 20.13
CA GLU A 182 -16.39 13.71 19.77
C GLU A 182 -17.05 13.28 18.45
N ALA A 183 -16.27 12.82 17.48
CA ALA A 183 -16.81 12.35 16.20
C ALA A 183 -17.63 11.05 16.36
N ALA A 184 -17.19 10.10 17.20
CA ALA A 184 -17.95 8.90 17.49
C ALA A 184 -19.26 9.23 18.22
N GLN A 185 -19.21 10.15 19.18
CA GLN A 185 -20.39 10.63 19.90
C GLN A 185 -21.39 11.35 18.98
N GLU A 186 -20.89 12.17 18.04
CA GLU A 186 -21.72 12.79 17.02
C GLU A 186 -22.34 11.75 16.08
N GLY A 187 -21.58 10.76 15.66
CA GLY A 187 -22.08 9.66 14.82
C GLY A 187 -23.22 8.90 15.51
N ALA A 188 -23.09 8.60 16.81
CA ALA A 188 -24.12 7.95 17.60
C ALA A 188 -25.41 8.80 17.71
N ARG A 189 -25.25 10.11 17.99
CA ARG A 189 -26.40 11.04 18.04
C ARG A 189 -27.10 11.16 16.68
N ALA A 190 -26.33 11.38 15.63
CA ALA A 190 -26.87 11.50 14.26
C ALA A 190 -27.65 10.26 13.83
N PHE A 191 -27.13 9.07 14.18
CA PHE A 191 -27.83 7.81 13.92
C PHE A 191 -29.17 7.71 14.68
N ALA A 192 -29.19 8.05 15.98
CA ALA A 192 -30.40 8.03 16.77
C ALA A 192 -31.46 9.05 16.29
N GLU A 193 -30.99 10.22 15.81
CA GLU A 193 -31.82 11.30 15.29
C GLU A 193 -32.17 11.13 13.79
N LYS A 194 -31.68 10.07 13.14
CA LYS A 194 -31.88 9.78 11.69
C LYS A 194 -31.46 10.94 10.77
N ARG A 195 -30.38 11.61 11.08
CA ARG A 195 -29.79 12.68 10.28
C ARG A 195 -28.37 12.35 9.84
N GLN A 196 -27.84 13.11 8.91
CA GLN A 196 -26.43 13.03 8.56
C GLN A 196 -25.56 13.58 9.70
N PRO A 197 -24.42 12.89 10.03
CA PRO A 197 -23.48 13.41 11.01
C PRO A 197 -22.72 14.63 10.46
N ALA A 198 -22.38 15.55 11.36
CA ALA A 198 -21.55 16.73 11.07
C ALA A 198 -20.18 16.56 11.72
N TRP A 199 -19.20 16.12 10.95
CA TRP A 199 -17.81 15.98 11.41
C TRP A 199 -17.16 17.35 11.55
N LYS A 200 -16.45 17.59 12.65
CA LYS A 200 -15.60 18.77 12.88
C LYS A 200 -14.15 18.47 12.46
#